data_484c62086be8ec8b698fdb7ee6d802b0
#
_entry.id   484c62086be8ec8b698fdb7ee6d802b0
#
_cell.length_a   1.000
_cell.length_b   1.000
_cell.length_c   1.000
_cell.angle_alpha   90.00
_cell.angle_beta   90.00
_cell.angle_gamma   90.00
#
_symmetry.space_group_name_H-M   'P 1'
#
loop_
_entity.id
_entity.type
_entity.pdbx_description
1 polymer ?
#
loop_
_entity_poly.entity_id
_entity_poly.type
_entity_poly.pdbx_seq_one_letter_code
_entity_poly.pdbx_strand_id
1 'polypeptide(L)'
;MANAQTPRRAWIEAAQRALGAGGPEAVRVEALAASLGVSKGGFYWHFKDRQGLLDEMLDSWEKSMVEDVIASVESQPADPRAKLQHLFALASTVDFTVELAIRDWSRRDAEVAARLRRIDGRRMAYLHSLFGQLCTDDEDEVEARSMLTYSLFVGSYFIAAQHDGKSRSEVLQLAIDHLLDQP
;
A
#
# COMPACT_ATOMS: atom_id res chain seq x y z
N MET A 1 15.88 -11.46 34.68
CA MET A 1 14.74 -11.22 33.76
C MET A 1 15.22 -11.59 32.39
N ALA A 2 14.62 -12.59 31.75
CA ALA A 2 14.99 -12.97 30.39
C ALA A 2 14.69 -11.77 29.47
N ASN A 3 15.72 -11.28 28.79
CA ASN A 3 15.61 -10.22 27.81
C ASN A 3 14.83 -10.81 26.63
N ALA A 4 13.52 -10.57 26.59
CA ALA A 4 12.68 -11.02 25.46
C ALA A 4 13.26 -10.37 24.20
N GLN A 5 13.84 -11.20 23.34
CA GLN A 5 14.48 -10.74 22.10
C GLN A 5 13.41 -10.03 21.27
N THR A 6 13.64 -8.77 20.91
CA THR A 6 12.74 -8.00 20.07
C THR A 6 12.50 -8.75 18.77
N PRO A 7 11.24 -9.09 18.43
CA PRO A 7 10.96 -9.92 17.26
C PRO A 7 11.33 -9.20 15.97
N ARG A 8 11.77 -9.95 14.95
CA ARG A 8 12.12 -9.44 13.61
C ARG A 8 11.06 -8.49 13.04
N ARG A 9 9.79 -8.83 13.21
CA ARG A 9 8.66 -8.04 12.78
C ARG A 9 8.64 -6.62 13.39
N ALA A 10 9.01 -6.48 14.65
CA ALA A 10 9.04 -5.16 15.29
C ALA A 10 10.07 -4.20 14.66
N TRP A 11 11.20 -4.73 14.17
CA TRP A 11 12.19 -3.97 13.43
C TRP A 11 11.65 -3.51 12.07
N ILE A 12 10.92 -4.39 11.36
CA ILE A 12 10.30 -4.06 10.06
C ILE A 12 9.24 -2.97 10.26
N GLU A 13 8.37 -3.10 11.24
CA GLU A 13 7.34 -2.09 11.56
C GLU A 13 7.97 -0.74 12.00
N ALA A 14 9.05 -0.78 12.77
CA ALA A 14 9.79 0.44 13.13
C ALA A 14 10.45 1.10 11.91
N ALA A 15 10.97 0.30 10.97
CA ALA A 15 11.53 0.78 9.72
C ALA A 15 10.45 1.42 8.83
N GLN A 16 9.28 0.82 8.72
CA GLN A 16 8.13 1.39 7.98
C GLN A 16 7.70 2.74 8.56
N ARG A 17 7.59 2.84 9.89
CA ARG A 17 7.28 4.13 10.54
C ARG A 17 8.37 5.18 10.28
N ALA A 18 9.65 4.80 10.37
CA ALA A 18 10.75 5.71 10.10
C ALA A 18 10.78 6.17 8.63
N LEU A 19 10.52 5.25 7.70
CA LEU A 19 10.40 5.56 6.27
C LEU A 19 9.26 6.57 6.02
N GLY A 20 8.08 6.34 6.56
CA GLY A 20 6.93 7.25 6.41
C GLY A 20 7.18 8.64 7.01
N ALA A 21 7.95 8.73 8.09
CA ALA A 21 8.24 9.99 8.77
C ALA A 21 9.34 10.83 8.11
N GLY A 22 10.32 10.20 7.42
CA GLY A 22 11.48 10.94 6.93
C GLY A 22 12.23 10.27 5.77
N GLY A 23 11.56 9.41 5.02
CA GLY A 23 12.14 8.74 3.86
C GLY A 23 13.19 7.67 4.26
N PRO A 24 13.88 7.09 3.24
CA PRO A 24 14.83 6.00 3.48
C PRO A 24 16.00 6.40 4.37
N GLU A 25 16.37 7.68 4.42
CA GLU A 25 17.48 8.20 5.25
C GLU A 25 17.13 8.19 6.75
N ALA A 26 15.86 8.18 7.11
CA ALA A 26 15.40 8.04 8.50
C ALA A 26 15.52 6.60 9.03
N VAL A 27 15.61 5.61 8.14
CA VAL A 27 15.74 4.19 8.50
C VAL A 27 17.19 3.90 8.91
N ARG A 28 17.57 4.27 10.13
CA ARG A 28 18.91 4.07 10.69
C ARG A 28 18.86 3.09 11.85
N VAL A 29 19.80 2.13 11.86
CA VAL A 29 19.83 1.04 12.86
C VAL A 29 19.85 1.58 14.28
N GLU A 30 20.63 2.63 14.55
CA GLU A 30 20.73 3.26 15.87
C GLU A 30 19.41 3.91 16.30
N ALA A 31 18.75 4.63 15.38
CA ALA A 31 17.47 5.29 15.66
C ALA A 31 16.36 4.26 15.90
N LEU A 32 16.34 3.18 15.11
CA LEU A 32 15.39 2.09 15.29
C LEU A 32 15.62 1.35 16.61
N ALA A 33 16.86 1.04 16.96
CA ALA A 33 17.20 0.42 18.24
C ALA A 33 16.75 1.27 19.43
N ALA A 34 17.00 2.58 19.36
CA ALA A 34 16.54 3.54 20.39
C ALA A 34 15.00 3.57 20.47
N SER A 35 14.28 3.61 19.35
CA SER A 35 12.82 3.63 19.32
C SER A 35 12.18 2.33 19.86
N LEU A 36 12.89 1.21 19.73
CA LEU A 36 12.47 -0.10 20.25
C LEU A 36 12.94 -0.34 21.70
N GLY A 37 13.73 0.55 22.28
CA GLY A 37 14.27 0.40 23.63
C GLY A 37 15.28 -0.72 23.76
N VAL A 38 16.01 -1.06 22.68
CA VAL A 38 16.97 -2.18 22.64
C VAL A 38 18.36 -1.72 22.21
N SER A 39 19.36 -2.60 22.37
CA SER A 39 20.72 -2.34 21.90
C SER A 39 20.84 -2.54 20.38
N LYS A 40 21.76 -1.82 19.73
CA LYS A 40 22.12 -2.03 18.32
C LYS A 40 22.53 -3.48 18.02
N GLY A 41 23.12 -4.18 18.97
CA GLY A 41 23.48 -5.60 18.83
C GLY A 41 22.28 -6.49 18.52
N GLY A 42 21.10 -6.17 19.05
CA GLY A 42 19.86 -6.90 18.76
C GLY A 42 19.45 -6.90 17.29
N PHE A 43 19.81 -5.86 16.54
CA PHE A 43 19.57 -5.77 15.10
C PHE A 43 20.27 -6.89 14.32
N TYR A 44 21.56 -7.10 14.59
CA TYR A 44 22.42 -8.04 13.86
C TYR A 44 22.08 -9.52 14.10
N TRP A 45 21.20 -9.82 15.07
CA TRP A 45 20.61 -11.15 15.20
C TRP A 45 19.55 -11.44 14.13
N HIS A 46 18.96 -10.40 13.52
CA HIS A 46 17.87 -10.50 12.57
C HIS A 46 18.30 -10.14 11.14
N PHE A 47 19.16 -9.14 10.98
CA PHE A 47 19.53 -8.58 9.68
C PHE A 47 21.05 -8.47 9.57
N LYS A 48 21.55 -8.81 8.39
CA LYS A 48 22.97 -8.68 8.09
C LYS A 48 23.43 -7.22 8.14
N ASP A 49 22.63 -6.35 7.53
CA ASP A 49 22.90 -4.93 7.39
C ASP A 49 21.59 -4.15 7.19
N ARG A 50 21.72 -2.83 7.07
CA ARG A 50 20.59 -1.93 6.84
C ARG A 50 19.86 -2.26 5.52
N GLN A 51 20.58 -2.64 4.46
CA GLN A 51 19.96 -2.98 3.17
C GLN A 51 19.06 -4.20 3.31
N GLY A 52 19.49 -5.24 3.98
CA GLY A 52 18.65 -6.41 4.24
C GLY A 52 17.36 -6.08 5.02
N LEU A 53 17.39 -5.09 5.94
CA LEU A 53 16.18 -4.59 6.58
C LEU A 53 15.30 -3.84 5.58
N LEU A 54 15.85 -2.98 4.72
CA LEU A 54 15.09 -2.23 3.73
C LEU A 54 14.40 -3.17 2.73
N ASP A 55 15.09 -4.20 2.28
CA ASP A 55 14.54 -5.19 1.36
C ASP A 55 13.35 -5.92 1.97
N GLU A 56 13.49 -6.41 3.21
CA GLU A 56 12.40 -7.08 3.91
C GLU A 56 11.25 -6.16 4.30
N MET A 57 11.53 -4.91 4.58
CA MET A 57 10.51 -3.89 4.82
C MET A 57 9.68 -3.66 3.56
N LEU A 58 10.30 -3.59 2.39
CA LEU A 58 9.62 -3.48 1.10
C LEU A 58 8.85 -4.76 0.76
N ASP A 59 9.41 -5.94 1.05
CA ASP A 59 8.70 -7.23 0.85
C ASP A 59 7.47 -7.33 1.75
N SER A 60 7.58 -6.92 3.02
CA SER A 60 6.47 -6.88 3.96
C SER A 60 5.38 -5.90 3.51
N TRP A 61 5.77 -4.73 2.99
CA TRP A 61 4.84 -3.76 2.45
C TRP A 61 4.15 -4.29 1.18
N GLU A 62 4.89 -4.86 0.23
CA GLU A 62 4.32 -5.48 -0.98
C GLU A 62 3.29 -6.54 -0.63
N LYS A 63 3.64 -7.44 0.29
CA LYS A 63 2.74 -8.48 0.75
C LYS A 63 1.45 -7.90 1.33
N SER A 64 1.55 -6.98 2.29
CA SER A 64 0.38 -6.42 2.97
C SER A 64 -0.50 -5.57 2.05
N MET A 65 0.10 -4.86 1.08
CA MET A 65 -0.61 -3.92 0.21
C MET A 65 -1.11 -4.52 -1.10
N VAL A 66 -0.73 -5.74 -1.43
CA VAL A 66 -1.19 -6.43 -2.64
C VAL A 66 -1.75 -7.81 -2.29
N GLU A 67 -0.91 -8.71 -1.76
CA GLU A 67 -1.31 -10.11 -1.57
C GLU A 67 -2.41 -10.26 -0.53
N ASP A 68 -2.22 -9.66 0.65
CA ASP A 68 -3.18 -9.76 1.74
C ASP A 68 -4.50 -9.03 1.40
N VAL A 69 -4.44 -7.92 0.62
CA VAL A 69 -5.64 -7.21 0.13
C VAL A 69 -6.40 -8.07 -0.86
N ILE A 70 -5.73 -8.61 -1.89
CA ILE A 70 -6.37 -9.49 -2.89
C ILE A 70 -6.95 -10.73 -2.20
N ALA A 71 -6.19 -11.38 -1.31
CA ALA A 71 -6.66 -12.54 -0.56
C ALA A 71 -7.90 -12.22 0.30
N SER A 72 -7.94 -11.04 0.92
CA SER A 72 -9.10 -10.59 1.69
C SER A 72 -10.34 -10.42 0.80
N VAL A 73 -10.19 -9.79 -0.36
CA VAL A 73 -11.30 -9.59 -1.31
C VAL A 73 -11.80 -10.92 -1.86
N GLU A 74 -10.89 -11.83 -2.21
CA GLU A 74 -11.23 -13.15 -2.78
C GLU A 74 -11.72 -14.17 -1.73
N SER A 75 -11.54 -13.90 -0.44
CA SER A 75 -11.96 -14.81 0.64
C SER A 75 -13.48 -14.98 0.75
N GLN A 76 -14.25 -14.04 0.20
CA GLN A 76 -15.71 -14.09 0.22
C GLN A 76 -16.26 -14.36 -1.17
N PRO A 77 -17.17 -15.33 -1.32
CA PRO A 77 -17.88 -15.52 -2.57
C PRO A 77 -18.81 -14.35 -2.81
N ALA A 78 -18.42 -13.44 -3.68
CA ALA A 78 -19.16 -12.23 -3.99
C ALA A 78 -19.10 -11.98 -5.51
N ASP A 79 -20.08 -11.25 -6.03
CA ASP A 79 -20.03 -10.76 -7.40
C ASP A 79 -18.92 -9.69 -7.56
N PRO A 80 -18.48 -9.38 -8.79
CA PRO A 80 -17.40 -8.43 -9.03
C PRO A 80 -17.66 -7.02 -8.47
N ARG A 81 -18.91 -6.55 -8.46
CA ARG A 81 -19.28 -5.26 -7.89
C ARG A 81 -19.06 -5.24 -6.37
N ALA A 82 -19.50 -6.28 -5.67
CA ALA A 82 -19.30 -6.41 -4.23
C ALA A 82 -17.81 -6.55 -3.87
N LYS A 83 -17.02 -7.24 -4.71
CA LYS A 83 -15.55 -7.31 -4.56
C LYS A 83 -14.91 -5.94 -4.70
N LEU A 84 -15.28 -5.14 -5.69
CA LEU A 84 -14.80 -3.77 -5.84
C LEU A 84 -15.18 -2.90 -4.64
N GLN A 85 -16.43 -2.95 -4.17
CA GLN A 85 -16.86 -2.23 -2.97
C GLN A 85 -16.05 -2.63 -1.73
N HIS A 86 -15.77 -3.92 -1.56
CA HIS A 86 -14.91 -4.41 -0.46
C HIS A 86 -13.46 -3.91 -0.60
N LEU A 87 -12.90 -3.95 -1.80
CA LEU A 87 -11.57 -3.41 -2.10
C LEU A 87 -11.47 -1.93 -1.71
N PHE A 88 -12.48 -1.13 -2.04
CA PHE A 88 -12.52 0.29 -1.69
C PHE A 88 -12.67 0.52 -0.19
N ALA A 89 -13.50 -0.26 0.48
CA ALA A 89 -13.63 -0.21 1.93
C ALA A 89 -12.29 -0.48 2.62
N LEU A 90 -11.56 -1.49 2.19
CA LEU A 90 -10.20 -1.77 2.67
C LEU A 90 -9.26 -0.60 2.39
N ALA A 91 -9.24 -0.10 1.15
CA ALA A 91 -8.37 1.00 0.73
C ALA A 91 -8.60 2.28 1.55
N SER A 92 -9.84 2.56 1.96
CA SER A 92 -10.17 3.74 2.77
C SER A 92 -9.63 3.69 4.21
N THR A 93 -9.24 2.53 4.71
CA THR A 93 -8.73 2.32 6.07
C THR A 93 -7.20 2.26 6.14
N VAL A 94 -6.52 2.21 5.00
CA VAL A 94 -5.06 2.07 4.93
C VAL A 94 -4.36 3.38 5.26
N ASP A 95 -3.35 3.32 6.14
CA ASP A 95 -2.37 4.39 6.28
C ASP A 95 -1.42 4.40 5.07
N PHE A 96 -1.62 5.36 4.19
CA PHE A 96 -0.88 5.48 2.93
C PHE A 96 0.50 6.17 3.09
N THR A 97 0.89 6.53 4.31
CA THR A 97 2.13 7.29 4.59
C THR A 97 3.38 6.54 4.08
N VAL A 98 3.45 5.24 4.32
CA VAL A 98 4.57 4.39 3.85
C VAL A 98 4.58 4.30 2.32
N GLU A 99 3.43 4.13 1.70
CA GLU A 99 3.27 4.09 0.24
C GLU A 99 3.79 5.38 -0.41
N LEU A 100 3.39 6.55 0.11
CA LEU A 100 3.85 7.85 -0.40
C LEU A 100 5.37 8.00 -0.27
N ALA A 101 5.94 7.57 0.84
CA ALA A 101 7.39 7.59 1.04
C ALA A 101 8.13 6.66 0.05
N ILE A 102 7.57 5.49 -0.26
CA ILE A 102 8.12 4.58 -1.27
C ILE A 102 8.00 5.19 -2.67
N ARG A 103 6.88 5.83 -3.02
CA ARG A 103 6.70 6.53 -4.30
C ARG A 103 7.68 7.68 -4.47
N ASP A 104 7.95 8.46 -3.41
CA ASP A 104 9.00 9.50 -3.47
C ASP A 104 10.40 8.89 -3.58
N TRP A 105 10.69 7.83 -2.82
CA TRP A 105 11.97 7.12 -2.90
C TRP A 105 12.21 6.53 -4.30
N SER A 106 11.19 5.96 -4.93
CA SER A 106 11.29 5.38 -6.29
C SER A 106 11.74 6.38 -7.37
N ARG A 107 11.58 7.68 -7.13
CA ARG A 107 12.06 8.73 -8.07
C ARG A 107 13.60 8.86 -8.09
N ARG A 108 14.27 8.33 -7.08
CA ARG A 108 15.72 8.46 -6.86
C ARG A 108 16.45 7.14 -6.80
N ASP A 109 15.70 6.03 -6.82
CA ASP A 109 16.23 4.67 -6.69
C ASP A 109 15.59 3.75 -7.74
N ALA A 110 16.41 3.23 -8.66
CA ALA A 110 15.95 2.45 -9.80
C ALA A 110 15.41 1.06 -9.40
N GLU A 111 15.93 0.48 -8.30
CA GLU A 111 15.45 -0.83 -7.81
C GLU A 111 14.08 -0.67 -7.16
N VAL A 112 13.89 0.37 -6.34
CA VAL A 112 12.60 0.70 -5.75
C VAL A 112 11.59 1.08 -6.84
N ALA A 113 12.01 1.81 -7.88
CA ALA A 113 11.16 2.13 -9.04
C ALA A 113 10.72 0.86 -9.80
N ALA A 114 11.61 -0.11 -9.98
CA ALA A 114 11.28 -1.37 -10.61
C ALA A 114 10.28 -2.19 -9.77
N ARG A 115 10.46 -2.19 -8.45
CA ARG A 115 9.53 -2.84 -7.51
C ARG A 115 8.16 -2.17 -7.55
N LEU A 116 8.10 -0.83 -7.50
CA LEU A 116 6.84 -0.08 -7.56
C LEU A 116 6.08 -0.34 -8.86
N ARG A 117 6.76 -0.33 -10.02
CA ARG A 117 6.13 -0.67 -11.30
C ARG A 117 5.49 -2.06 -11.29
N ARG A 118 6.15 -3.05 -10.69
CA ARG A 118 5.61 -4.41 -10.58
C ARG A 118 4.36 -4.44 -9.69
N ILE A 119 4.37 -3.70 -8.60
CA ILE A 119 3.24 -3.61 -7.66
C ILE A 119 2.05 -2.91 -8.31
N ASP A 120 2.28 -1.76 -8.93
CA ASP A 120 1.26 -1.01 -9.64
C ASP A 120 0.65 -1.85 -10.77
N GLY A 121 1.49 -2.60 -11.51
CA GLY A 121 1.03 -3.54 -12.54
C GLY A 121 0.13 -4.64 -11.97
N ARG A 122 0.46 -5.23 -10.83
CA ARG A 122 -0.37 -6.25 -10.17
C ARG A 122 -1.72 -5.69 -9.72
N ARG A 123 -1.74 -4.48 -9.17
CA ARG A 123 -2.97 -3.79 -8.74
C ARG A 123 -3.87 -3.47 -9.95
N MET A 124 -3.28 -2.93 -11.02
CA MET A 124 -4.00 -2.67 -12.26
C MET A 124 -4.56 -3.95 -12.88
N ALA A 125 -3.78 -5.03 -12.94
CA ALA A 125 -4.25 -6.31 -13.45
C ALA A 125 -5.41 -6.89 -12.63
N TYR A 126 -5.40 -6.69 -11.31
CA TYR A 126 -6.50 -7.12 -10.45
C TYR A 126 -7.77 -6.30 -10.69
N LEU A 127 -7.66 -4.97 -10.78
CA LEU A 127 -8.79 -4.12 -11.14
C LEU A 127 -9.36 -4.48 -12.51
N HIS A 128 -8.49 -4.66 -13.50
CA HIS A 128 -8.86 -5.09 -14.84
C HIS A 128 -9.63 -6.42 -14.82
N SER A 129 -9.21 -7.38 -13.98
CA SER A 129 -9.91 -8.66 -13.84
C SER A 129 -11.32 -8.53 -13.25
N LEU A 130 -11.52 -7.57 -12.34
CA LEU A 130 -12.83 -7.32 -11.73
C LEU A 130 -13.74 -6.53 -12.68
N PHE A 131 -13.24 -5.47 -13.31
CA PHE A 131 -14.02 -4.71 -14.29
C PHE A 131 -14.34 -5.51 -15.55
N GLY A 132 -13.43 -6.39 -16.01
CA GLY A 132 -13.69 -7.30 -17.13
C GLY A 132 -14.86 -8.27 -16.91
N GLN A 133 -15.22 -8.53 -15.64
CA GLN A 133 -16.41 -9.31 -15.30
C GLN A 133 -17.68 -8.45 -15.24
N LEU A 134 -17.57 -7.13 -15.19
CA LEU A 134 -18.70 -6.19 -15.17
C LEU A 134 -18.99 -5.61 -16.55
N CYS A 135 -17.95 -5.34 -17.33
CA CYS A 135 -18.00 -4.71 -18.66
C CYS A 135 -17.59 -5.74 -19.72
N THR A 136 -18.41 -6.77 -19.92
CA THR A 136 -17.99 -7.99 -20.63
C THR A 136 -17.68 -7.82 -22.12
N ASP A 137 -18.10 -6.72 -22.74
CA ASP A 137 -18.02 -6.54 -24.20
C ASP A 137 -17.19 -5.32 -24.64
N ASP A 138 -16.58 -4.56 -23.70
CA ASP A 138 -15.81 -3.34 -24.01
C ASP A 138 -14.49 -3.29 -23.23
N GLU A 139 -13.40 -3.69 -23.91
CA GLU A 139 -12.06 -3.74 -23.29
C GLU A 139 -11.49 -2.34 -23.04
N ASP A 140 -11.85 -1.34 -23.85
CA ASP A 140 -11.46 0.06 -23.64
C ASP A 140 -12.12 0.63 -22.38
N GLU A 141 -13.38 0.27 -22.11
CA GLU A 141 -14.08 0.66 -20.89
C GLU A 141 -13.48 -0.01 -19.65
N VAL A 142 -13.11 -1.30 -19.73
CA VAL A 142 -12.41 -2.01 -18.66
C VAL A 142 -11.10 -1.33 -18.30
N GLU A 143 -10.28 -0.98 -19.30
CA GLU A 143 -9.01 -0.30 -19.09
C GLU A 143 -9.22 1.10 -18.50
N ALA A 144 -10.18 1.87 -19.05
CA ALA A 144 -10.51 3.21 -18.58
C ALA A 144 -10.96 3.22 -17.11
N ARG A 145 -11.89 2.33 -16.73
CA ARG A 145 -12.37 2.22 -15.34
C ARG A 145 -11.26 1.77 -14.38
N SER A 146 -10.44 0.82 -14.80
CA SER A 146 -9.30 0.35 -13.99
C SER A 146 -8.34 1.50 -13.71
N MET A 147 -7.98 2.26 -14.76
CA MET A 147 -7.08 3.40 -14.63
C MET A 147 -7.68 4.54 -13.79
N LEU A 148 -8.95 4.90 -14.02
CA LEU A 148 -9.66 5.93 -13.25
C LEU A 148 -9.74 5.55 -11.77
N THR A 149 -10.09 4.31 -11.47
CA THR A 149 -10.18 3.78 -10.12
C THR A 149 -8.82 3.86 -9.40
N TYR A 150 -7.77 3.40 -10.07
CA TYR A 150 -6.44 3.41 -9.46
C TYR A 150 -5.90 4.83 -9.30
N SER A 151 -6.13 5.68 -10.29
CA SER A 151 -5.76 7.11 -10.23
C SER A 151 -6.51 7.85 -9.12
N LEU A 152 -7.79 7.58 -8.94
CA LEU A 152 -8.59 8.15 -7.85
C LEU A 152 -8.03 7.73 -6.49
N PHE A 153 -7.72 6.45 -6.31
CA PHE A 153 -7.14 5.93 -5.08
C PHE A 153 -5.81 6.63 -4.76
N VAL A 154 -4.82 6.55 -5.66
CA VAL A 154 -3.49 7.14 -5.43
C VAL A 154 -3.57 8.67 -5.36
N GLY A 155 -4.28 9.30 -6.31
CA GLY A 155 -4.39 10.75 -6.43
C GLY A 155 -5.07 11.41 -5.25
N SER A 156 -6.01 10.72 -4.60
CA SER A 156 -6.72 11.25 -3.43
C SER A 156 -5.79 11.65 -2.29
N TYR A 157 -4.64 11.00 -2.14
CA TYR A 157 -3.65 11.31 -1.11
C TYR A 157 -2.80 12.54 -1.42
N PHE A 158 -2.78 13.00 -2.67
CA PHE A 158 -2.07 14.20 -3.11
C PHE A 158 -2.95 15.44 -3.19
N ILE A 159 -4.29 15.27 -3.16
CA ILE A 159 -5.22 16.39 -3.24
C ILE A 159 -5.41 16.98 -1.83
N ALA A 160 -5.03 18.25 -1.66
CA ALA A 160 -5.19 18.97 -0.40
C ALA A 160 -6.52 19.74 -0.29
N ALA A 161 -7.39 19.68 -1.33
CA ALA A 161 -8.67 20.38 -1.35
C ALA A 161 -9.61 19.86 -0.25
N GLN A 162 -10.42 20.79 0.30
CA GLN A 162 -11.52 20.47 1.19
C GLN A 162 -12.81 20.30 0.38
N HIS A 163 -13.71 19.49 0.91
CA HIS A 163 -14.98 19.16 0.26
C HIS A 163 -16.14 19.68 1.12
N ASP A 164 -16.71 20.80 0.78
CA ASP A 164 -17.80 21.52 1.46
C ASP A 164 -18.73 20.64 2.33
N GLY A 165 -18.35 20.43 3.59
CA GLY A 165 -19.11 19.67 4.57
C GLY A 165 -19.03 18.13 4.44
N LYS A 166 -18.32 17.58 3.45
CA LYS A 166 -18.08 16.15 3.31
C LYS A 166 -16.65 15.78 3.69
N SER A 167 -16.48 14.62 4.29
CA SER A 167 -15.15 14.02 4.47
C SER A 167 -14.60 13.53 3.12
N ARG A 168 -13.27 13.42 3.04
CA ARG A 168 -12.62 12.82 1.87
C ARG A 168 -13.16 11.42 1.56
N SER A 169 -13.39 10.62 2.60
CA SER A 169 -13.92 9.26 2.46
C SER A 169 -15.30 9.24 1.82
N GLU A 170 -16.20 10.16 2.23
CA GLU A 170 -17.53 10.29 1.63
C GLU A 170 -17.44 10.68 0.15
N VAL A 171 -16.56 11.60 -0.22
CA VAL A 171 -16.39 12.00 -1.63
C VAL A 171 -15.79 10.88 -2.47
N LEU A 172 -14.80 10.15 -1.92
CA LEU A 172 -14.27 8.98 -2.59
C LEU A 172 -15.33 7.90 -2.82
N GLN A 173 -16.17 7.64 -1.82
CA GLN A 173 -17.26 6.68 -1.98
C GLN A 173 -18.23 7.09 -3.08
N LEU A 174 -18.64 8.37 -3.13
CA LEU A 174 -19.49 8.89 -4.20
C LEU A 174 -18.86 8.74 -5.59
N ALA A 175 -17.56 9.01 -5.71
CA ALA A 175 -16.84 8.87 -6.97
C ALA A 175 -16.75 7.40 -7.42
N ILE A 176 -16.57 6.48 -6.47
CA ILE A 176 -16.53 5.04 -6.71
C ILE A 176 -17.93 4.54 -7.14
N ASP A 177 -18.97 4.92 -6.41
CA ASP A 177 -20.35 4.55 -6.76
C ASP A 177 -20.66 5.01 -8.19
N HIS A 178 -20.24 6.23 -8.55
CA HIS A 178 -20.39 6.75 -9.90
C HIS A 178 -19.64 5.92 -10.95
N LEU A 179 -18.42 5.46 -10.65
CA LEU A 179 -17.64 4.56 -11.54
C LEU A 179 -18.28 3.16 -11.68
N LEU A 180 -18.98 2.70 -10.65
CA LEU A 180 -19.63 1.40 -10.66
C LEU A 180 -21.03 1.45 -11.31
N ASP A 181 -21.70 2.62 -11.33
CA ASP A 181 -23.08 2.76 -11.81
C ASP A 181 -23.19 3.10 -13.31
N GLN A 182 -22.07 3.34 -13.98
CA GLN A 182 -22.08 3.52 -15.44
C GLN A 182 -22.46 2.20 -16.13
N PRO A 183 -23.38 2.23 -17.12
CA PRO A 183 -23.80 1.05 -17.85
C PRO A 183 -22.70 0.44 -18.69
#